data_eac9a3b81825e1f0ba4e68b23c5c64a8
#
_entry.id   eac9a3b81825e1f0ba4e68b23c5c64a8
#
_cell.length_a   1.000
_cell.length_b   1.000
_cell.length_c   1.000
_cell.angle_alpha   90.00
_cell.angle_beta   90.00
_cell.angle_gamma   90.00
#
_symmetry.space_group_name_H-M   'P 1'
#
loop_
_entity.id
_entity.type
_entity.pdbx_description
1 polymer ?
#
loop_
_entity_poly.entity_id
_entity_poly.type
_entity_poly.pdbx_seq_one_letter_code
_entity_poly.pdbx_strand_id
1 'polypeptide(L)'
;MFLLASAQKDLSMCSFRLFGLQKPKEKEVWSTEVTDEDFKNAIKDEYGVKYSKDWKRLLKAPIGLKGKYSIREGVKVVGNDAFQGCGFLTNIDLPESLTSIGRNAFWGCDSLTSIIIPNGVTSIGDHAFSKCNSLKSIIIPDSVTSIGNYAFLCCDSLTSINIPDGVTSIGECAFYNCNSLTSINIPDSVTSIGYHAFSDCDSLTSINIPNGVTSIGDCAFENCHSLTSINIPDGVTSIGDCAFSSCYSLTSINIPNSVTSIGYYAFKWCKSLMSINIPDSVTSIGNGAFSDCKSLLNINIPNGVTSIGDSVFVNCNSLISITIPSSVIAIGMNPFRGCHADLKNESKAFIYEHNVLFDRDKTAIISYRAKEANYVIPDSVISIGGFAFSECNSLTSIIIPDSVTSIGDFAFSGCDSLTSINIPNGVTNIGQGAFKNCGSLSPQVKSDIIQRFGGRSLL
;
A
#
# COMPACT_ATOMS: atom_id res chain seq x y z
N MET A 1 31.57 -22.40 -19.57
CA MET A 1 30.39 -22.79 -18.82
C MET A 1 29.32 -23.54 -19.66
N PHE A 2 29.38 -23.54 -20.96
CA PHE A 2 28.46 -24.28 -21.88
C PHE A 2 28.87 -25.75 -22.18
N LEU A 3 30.07 -26.15 -21.84
CA LEU A 3 30.56 -27.52 -22.11
C LEU A 3 30.28 -28.54 -20.99
N LEU A 4 29.93 -28.07 -19.77
CA LEU A 4 29.61 -28.96 -18.64
C LEU A 4 28.13 -29.41 -18.62
N ALA A 5 27.23 -28.64 -19.23
CA ALA A 5 25.79 -28.97 -19.27
C ALA A 5 25.47 -30.08 -20.29
N SER A 6 26.28 -30.24 -21.36
CA SER A 6 26.10 -31.30 -22.34
C SER A 6 26.63 -32.66 -21.85
N ALA A 7 27.68 -32.63 -21.05
CA ALA A 7 28.27 -33.87 -20.49
C ALA A 7 27.41 -34.52 -19.40
N GLN A 8 26.62 -33.73 -18.64
CA GLN A 8 25.68 -34.26 -17.66
C GLN A 8 24.43 -34.89 -18.26
N LYS A 9 23.95 -34.40 -19.43
CA LYS A 9 22.84 -35.00 -20.16
C LYS A 9 23.24 -36.37 -20.75
N ASP A 10 24.46 -36.52 -21.27
CA ASP A 10 24.91 -37.77 -21.85
C ASP A 10 25.21 -38.85 -20.81
N LEU A 11 25.67 -38.49 -19.61
CA LEU A 11 25.88 -39.45 -18.50
C LEU A 11 24.56 -39.97 -17.91
N SER A 12 23.47 -39.14 -17.88
CA SER A 12 22.15 -39.60 -17.47
C SER A 12 21.52 -40.56 -18.48
N MET A 13 21.76 -40.35 -19.75
CA MET A 13 21.27 -41.23 -20.83
C MET A 13 21.93 -42.59 -20.86
N CYS A 14 23.22 -42.69 -20.47
CA CYS A 14 23.95 -43.99 -20.39
C CYS A 14 23.46 -44.85 -19.23
N SER A 15 23.11 -44.27 -18.06
CA SER A 15 22.71 -45.03 -16.88
C SER A 15 21.32 -45.68 -17.04
N PHE A 16 20.40 -45.05 -17.78
CA PHE A 16 19.06 -45.63 -18.06
C PHE A 16 19.08 -46.83 -19.01
N ARG A 17 20.08 -46.92 -19.93
CA ARG A 17 20.24 -48.07 -20.84
C ARG A 17 20.81 -49.31 -20.17
N LEU A 18 21.59 -49.13 -19.09
CA LEU A 18 22.26 -50.26 -18.39
C LEU A 18 21.35 -50.99 -17.37
N PHE A 19 20.26 -50.38 -16.91
CA PHE A 19 19.42 -50.97 -15.87
C PHE A 19 17.98 -51.28 -16.30
N GLY A 20 17.61 -51.11 -17.58
CA GLY A 20 16.25 -51.41 -18.07
C GLY A 20 15.15 -50.56 -17.41
N LEU A 21 15.50 -49.46 -16.73
CA LEU A 21 14.56 -48.54 -16.13
C LEU A 21 13.94 -47.67 -17.22
N GLN A 22 12.63 -47.70 -17.35
CA GLN A 22 11.91 -46.75 -18.21
C GLN A 22 12.21 -45.34 -17.68
N LYS A 23 12.57 -44.40 -18.60
CA LYS A 23 12.61 -42.97 -18.26
C LYS A 23 11.30 -42.63 -17.51
N PRO A 24 11.36 -41.89 -16.40
CA PRO A 24 10.16 -41.29 -15.84
C PRO A 24 9.48 -40.56 -17.02
N LYS A 25 8.21 -40.84 -17.28
CA LYS A 25 7.45 -40.05 -18.25
C LYS A 25 7.55 -38.60 -17.78
N GLU A 26 8.22 -37.74 -18.55
CA GLU A 26 8.16 -36.29 -18.32
C GLU A 26 6.67 -35.98 -18.22
N LYS A 27 6.24 -35.33 -17.11
CA LYS A 27 4.86 -34.88 -16.95
C LYS A 27 4.57 -33.97 -18.15
N GLU A 28 3.67 -34.38 -19.02
CA GLU A 28 3.25 -33.53 -20.15
C GLU A 28 2.70 -32.22 -19.57
N VAL A 29 3.43 -31.12 -19.80
CA VAL A 29 3.01 -29.79 -19.42
C VAL A 29 2.15 -29.24 -20.55
N TRP A 30 0.86 -29.13 -20.31
CA TRP A 30 -0.09 -28.57 -21.27
C TRP A 30 -0.10 -27.05 -21.17
N SER A 31 0.07 -26.37 -22.32
CA SER A 31 0.05 -24.90 -22.37
C SER A 31 -1.34 -24.33 -22.08
N THR A 32 -1.42 -23.29 -21.26
CA THR A 32 -2.62 -22.47 -21.07
C THR A 32 -2.83 -21.43 -22.18
N GLU A 33 -1.78 -21.12 -22.95
CA GLU A 33 -1.87 -20.21 -24.09
C GLU A 33 -2.85 -20.74 -25.15
N VAL A 34 -3.73 -19.88 -25.65
CA VAL A 34 -4.71 -20.19 -26.69
C VAL A 34 -4.39 -19.35 -27.92
N THR A 35 -4.17 -20.03 -29.05
CA THR A 35 -3.74 -19.42 -30.31
C THR A 35 -4.88 -19.35 -31.33
N ASP A 36 -4.70 -18.55 -32.40
CA ASP A 36 -5.62 -18.52 -33.53
C ASP A 36 -5.75 -19.89 -34.21
N GLU A 37 -4.67 -20.68 -34.22
CA GLU A 37 -4.67 -22.03 -34.78
C GLU A 37 -5.52 -22.96 -33.90
N ASP A 38 -5.47 -22.85 -32.60
CA ASP A 38 -6.38 -23.59 -31.70
C ASP A 38 -7.84 -23.28 -32.02
N PHE A 39 -8.19 -22.01 -32.29
CA PHE A 39 -9.56 -21.62 -32.62
C PHE A 39 -10.02 -22.11 -34.00
N LYS A 40 -9.13 -22.21 -35.01
CA LYS A 40 -9.45 -22.76 -36.34
C LYS A 40 -9.77 -24.24 -36.26
N ASN A 41 -9.09 -24.96 -35.36
CA ASN A 41 -9.24 -26.41 -35.19
C ASN A 41 -10.16 -26.80 -34.03
N ALA A 42 -10.79 -25.81 -33.36
CA ALA A 42 -11.62 -26.05 -32.21
C ALA A 42 -12.88 -26.87 -32.53
N ILE A 43 -13.21 -27.78 -31.64
CA ILE A 43 -14.51 -28.44 -31.60
C ILE A 43 -15.38 -27.80 -30.50
N LYS A 44 -16.70 -27.87 -30.68
CA LYS A 44 -17.68 -27.32 -29.78
C LYS A 44 -18.50 -28.43 -29.14
N ASP A 45 -18.82 -28.25 -27.86
CA ASP A 45 -19.86 -29.06 -27.22
C ASP A 45 -21.27 -28.47 -27.49
N GLU A 46 -22.27 -29.07 -26.89
CA GLU A 46 -23.69 -28.71 -27.00
C GLU A 46 -24.01 -27.31 -26.43
N TYR A 47 -23.16 -26.76 -25.54
CA TYR A 47 -23.28 -25.42 -24.94
C TYR A 47 -22.51 -24.37 -25.76
N GLY A 48 -21.81 -24.78 -26.82
CA GLY A 48 -20.97 -23.91 -27.64
C GLY A 48 -19.59 -23.62 -27.05
N VAL A 49 -19.19 -24.31 -25.99
CA VAL A 49 -17.84 -24.22 -25.41
C VAL A 49 -16.85 -24.88 -26.36
N LYS A 50 -15.76 -24.15 -26.64
CA LYS A 50 -14.72 -24.57 -27.57
C LYS A 50 -13.60 -25.34 -26.87
N TYR A 51 -13.19 -26.42 -27.41
CA TYR A 51 -12.10 -27.28 -26.94
C TYR A 51 -11.07 -27.51 -28.04
N SER A 52 -9.85 -27.89 -27.69
CA SER A 52 -8.87 -28.44 -28.60
C SER A 52 -9.38 -29.74 -29.23
N LYS A 53 -8.87 -30.09 -30.43
CA LYS A 53 -9.30 -31.27 -31.21
C LYS A 53 -9.18 -32.59 -30.41
N ASP A 54 -8.23 -32.69 -29.52
CA ASP A 54 -7.97 -33.84 -28.64
C ASP A 54 -8.76 -33.82 -27.33
N TRP A 55 -9.60 -32.79 -27.11
CA TRP A 55 -10.38 -32.55 -25.87
C TRP A 55 -9.52 -32.36 -24.61
N LYS A 56 -8.23 -32.05 -24.73
CA LYS A 56 -7.34 -31.88 -23.58
C LYS A 56 -7.33 -30.45 -23.03
N ARG A 57 -7.70 -29.47 -23.84
CA ARG A 57 -7.70 -28.06 -23.47
C ARG A 57 -9.09 -27.46 -23.72
N LEU A 58 -9.63 -26.77 -22.72
CA LEU A 58 -10.78 -25.89 -22.86
C LEU A 58 -10.30 -24.53 -23.32
N LEU A 59 -10.72 -24.07 -24.49
CA LEU A 59 -10.20 -22.87 -25.15
C LEU A 59 -11.06 -21.63 -24.89
N LYS A 60 -12.39 -21.75 -25.03
CA LYS A 60 -13.30 -20.60 -24.84
C LYS A 60 -14.74 -21.03 -24.65
N ALA A 61 -15.37 -20.50 -23.63
CA ALA A 61 -16.81 -20.56 -23.42
C ALA A 61 -17.51 -19.33 -24.05
N PRO A 62 -18.76 -19.46 -24.51
CA PRO A 62 -19.53 -18.29 -24.92
C PRO A 62 -19.91 -17.43 -23.72
N ILE A 63 -19.84 -16.09 -23.87
CA ILE A 63 -20.15 -15.13 -22.80
C ILE A 63 -21.56 -15.33 -22.22
N GLY A 64 -22.51 -15.80 -23.03
CA GLY A 64 -23.88 -16.09 -22.62
C GLY A 64 -24.07 -17.43 -21.90
N LEU A 65 -23.00 -18.17 -21.58
CA LEU A 65 -23.09 -19.41 -20.81
C LEU A 65 -23.66 -19.11 -19.42
N LYS A 66 -24.73 -19.79 -19.05
CA LYS A 66 -25.48 -19.51 -17.81
C LYS A 66 -25.75 -20.76 -17.00
N GLY A 67 -25.95 -20.53 -15.69
CA GLY A 67 -26.29 -21.60 -14.75
C GLY A 67 -25.09 -22.47 -14.42
N LYS A 68 -25.30 -23.76 -14.31
CA LYS A 68 -24.25 -24.75 -14.00
C LYS A 68 -23.64 -25.30 -15.29
N TYR A 69 -22.30 -25.41 -15.33
CA TYR A 69 -21.56 -26.06 -16.40
C TYR A 69 -20.55 -27.07 -15.82
N SER A 70 -20.46 -28.25 -16.41
CA SER A 70 -19.49 -29.26 -16.01
C SER A 70 -18.47 -29.46 -17.13
N ILE A 71 -17.20 -29.20 -16.85
CA ILE A 71 -16.11 -29.42 -17.82
C ILE A 71 -15.94 -30.94 -18.03
N ARG A 72 -15.79 -31.33 -19.27
CA ARG A 72 -15.64 -32.73 -19.68
C ARG A 72 -14.45 -33.41 -18.99
N GLU A 73 -14.64 -34.67 -18.54
CA GLU A 73 -13.56 -35.49 -18.04
C GLU A 73 -12.44 -35.67 -19.08
N GLY A 74 -11.20 -35.72 -18.60
CA GLY A 74 -10.01 -35.86 -19.46
C GLY A 74 -9.40 -34.52 -19.89
N VAL A 75 -10.07 -33.38 -19.68
CA VAL A 75 -9.50 -32.04 -19.89
C VAL A 75 -8.36 -31.83 -18.90
N LYS A 76 -7.21 -31.32 -19.38
CA LYS A 76 -6.00 -31.09 -18.65
C LYS A 76 -5.82 -29.59 -18.28
N VAL A 77 -6.35 -28.70 -19.12
CA VAL A 77 -6.12 -27.24 -19.01
C VAL A 77 -7.40 -26.47 -19.26
N VAL A 78 -7.70 -25.52 -18.40
CA VAL A 78 -8.54 -24.37 -18.71
C VAL A 78 -7.63 -23.28 -19.26
N GLY A 79 -7.77 -22.96 -20.54
CA GLY A 79 -6.91 -21.99 -21.24
C GLY A 79 -7.07 -20.56 -20.76
N ASN A 80 -6.15 -19.70 -21.19
CA ASN A 80 -6.24 -18.27 -20.93
C ASN A 80 -7.57 -17.72 -21.47
N ASP A 81 -8.19 -16.84 -20.69
CA ASP A 81 -9.47 -16.17 -21.01
C ASP A 81 -10.66 -17.13 -21.27
N ALA A 82 -10.58 -18.40 -20.87
CA ALA A 82 -11.52 -19.45 -21.28
C ALA A 82 -12.98 -19.15 -20.90
N PHE A 83 -13.26 -18.67 -19.69
CA PHE A 83 -14.59 -18.25 -19.23
C PHE A 83 -14.67 -16.73 -18.97
N GLN A 84 -13.73 -15.97 -19.53
CA GLN A 84 -13.71 -14.52 -19.33
C GLN A 84 -15.06 -13.86 -19.70
N GLY A 85 -15.65 -13.15 -18.74
CA GLY A 85 -16.93 -12.45 -18.92
C GLY A 85 -18.17 -13.36 -18.92
N CYS A 86 -18.04 -14.63 -18.50
CA CYS A 86 -19.20 -15.52 -18.35
C CYS A 86 -20.00 -15.13 -17.07
N GLY A 87 -20.53 -13.91 -17.03
CA GLY A 87 -21.16 -13.31 -15.86
C GLY A 87 -22.42 -14.00 -15.37
N PHE A 88 -23.04 -14.89 -16.17
CA PHE A 88 -24.23 -15.65 -15.80
C PHE A 88 -23.93 -17.10 -15.36
N LEU A 89 -22.65 -17.50 -15.34
CA LEU A 89 -22.22 -18.82 -14.86
C LEU A 89 -22.30 -18.83 -13.32
N THR A 90 -23.16 -19.68 -12.76
CA THR A 90 -23.38 -19.73 -11.32
C THR A 90 -22.54 -20.79 -10.61
N ASN A 91 -22.28 -21.92 -11.30
CA ASN A 91 -21.51 -23.04 -10.78
C ASN A 91 -20.70 -23.68 -11.90
N ILE A 92 -19.54 -24.20 -11.56
CA ILE A 92 -18.71 -24.96 -12.49
C ILE A 92 -18.13 -26.20 -11.79
N ASP A 93 -18.21 -27.35 -12.45
CA ASP A 93 -17.52 -28.54 -12.01
C ASP A 93 -16.25 -28.72 -12.85
N LEU A 94 -15.12 -28.81 -12.16
CA LEU A 94 -13.81 -29.03 -12.74
C LEU A 94 -13.45 -30.53 -12.69
N PRO A 95 -12.92 -31.15 -13.77
CA PRO A 95 -12.58 -32.56 -13.77
C PRO A 95 -11.31 -32.85 -12.96
N GLU A 96 -11.23 -34.02 -12.31
CA GLU A 96 -10.04 -34.46 -11.57
C GLU A 96 -8.77 -34.56 -12.44
N SER A 97 -8.95 -34.62 -13.75
CA SER A 97 -7.84 -34.65 -14.72
C SER A 97 -7.16 -33.29 -14.92
N LEU A 98 -7.72 -32.17 -14.39
CA LEU A 98 -7.22 -30.82 -14.60
C LEU A 98 -5.88 -30.62 -13.91
N THR A 99 -4.94 -29.94 -14.59
CA THR A 99 -3.58 -29.67 -14.08
C THR A 99 -3.24 -28.19 -13.99
N SER A 100 -3.95 -27.34 -14.76
CA SER A 100 -3.68 -25.89 -14.73
C SER A 100 -4.89 -25.05 -15.12
N ILE A 101 -4.94 -23.84 -14.54
CA ILE A 101 -5.92 -22.79 -14.79
C ILE A 101 -5.16 -21.57 -15.31
N GLY A 102 -5.50 -21.12 -16.52
CA GLY A 102 -4.81 -20.04 -17.22
C GLY A 102 -5.13 -18.65 -16.71
N ARG A 103 -4.43 -17.67 -17.26
CA ARG A 103 -4.66 -16.25 -17.01
C ARG A 103 -6.10 -15.85 -17.39
N ASN A 104 -6.74 -14.99 -16.57
CA ASN A 104 -8.12 -14.54 -16.78
C ASN A 104 -9.15 -15.67 -16.97
N ALA A 105 -8.84 -16.92 -16.61
CA ALA A 105 -9.66 -18.07 -16.95
C ALA A 105 -11.13 -17.89 -16.55
N PHE A 106 -11.41 -17.30 -15.40
CA PHE A 106 -12.75 -17.00 -14.88
C PHE A 106 -12.94 -15.50 -14.60
N TRP A 107 -12.16 -14.63 -15.24
CA TRP A 107 -12.27 -13.18 -15.04
C TRP A 107 -13.70 -12.70 -15.33
N GLY A 108 -14.32 -11.98 -14.37
CA GLY A 108 -15.68 -11.45 -14.56
C GLY A 108 -16.78 -12.51 -14.62
N CYS A 109 -16.58 -13.65 -13.96
CA CYS A 109 -17.65 -14.63 -13.72
C CYS A 109 -18.48 -14.16 -12.53
N ASP A 110 -19.22 -13.05 -12.69
CA ASP A 110 -19.86 -12.28 -11.61
C ASP A 110 -20.85 -13.08 -10.77
N SER A 111 -21.51 -14.09 -11.35
CA SER A 111 -22.51 -14.94 -10.67
C SER A 111 -21.93 -16.22 -10.08
N LEU A 112 -20.63 -16.51 -10.28
CA LEU A 112 -19.99 -17.72 -9.75
C LEU A 112 -19.93 -17.64 -8.22
N THR A 113 -20.58 -18.59 -7.54
CA THR A 113 -20.73 -18.53 -6.05
C THR A 113 -19.71 -19.36 -5.31
N SER A 114 -19.25 -20.45 -5.90
CA SER A 114 -18.22 -21.32 -5.30
C SER A 114 -17.52 -22.13 -6.39
N ILE A 115 -16.30 -22.56 -6.11
CA ILE A 115 -15.53 -23.45 -6.97
C ILE A 115 -14.62 -24.34 -6.14
N ILE A 116 -14.45 -25.58 -6.56
CA ILE A 116 -13.51 -26.54 -5.99
C ILE A 116 -12.43 -26.79 -7.03
N ILE A 117 -11.19 -26.49 -6.71
CA ILE A 117 -10.04 -26.75 -7.57
C ILE A 117 -9.58 -28.21 -7.33
N PRO A 118 -9.44 -29.03 -8.40
CA PRO A 118 -9.02 -30.43 -8.25
C PRO A 118 -7.56 -30.59 -7.80
N ASN A 119 -7.26 -31.70 -7.15
CA ASN A 119 -5.92 -32.04 -6.61
C ASN A 119 -4.80 -32.15 -7.69
N GLY A 120 -5.14 -32.17 -8.97
CA GLY A 120 -4.17 -32.16 -10.06
C GLY A 120 -3.59 -30.80 -10.40
N VAL A 121 -4.29 -29.71 -10.00
CA VAL A 121 -3.91 -28.33 -10.36
C VAL A 121 -2.69 -27.90 -9.55
N THR A 122 -1.67 -27.41 -10.23
CA THR A 122 -0.41 -26.95 -9.59
C THR A 122 -0.24 -25.44 -9.63
N SER A 123 -1.00 -24.74 -10.49
CA SER A 123 -0.92 -23.28 -10.61
C SER A 123 -2.26 -22.65 -10.95
N ILE A 124 -2.49 -21.47 -10.39
CA ILE A 124 -3.60 -20.57 -10.71
C ILE A 124 -2.98 -19.34 -11.38
N GLY A 125 -3.42 -19.03 -12.61
CA GLY A 125 -2.86 -17.95 -13.42
C GLY A 125 -3.21 -16.55 -12.90
N ASP A 126 -2.54 -15.53 -13.45
CA ASP A 126 -2.85 -14.13 -13.15
C ASP A 126 -4.31 -13.82 -13.49
N HIS A 127 -4.96 -13.01 -12.64
CA HIS A 127 -6.36 -12.62 -12.78
C HIS A 127 -7.36 -13.79 -12.91
N ALA A 128 -6.99 -15.01 -12.56
CA ALA A 128 -7.80 -16.20 -12.86
C ALA A 128 -9.25 -16.09 -12.35
N PHE A 129 -9.47 -15.53 -11.20
CA PHE A 129 -10.79 -15.30 -10.57
C PHE A 129 -11.09 -13.81 -10.32
N SER A 130 -10.34 -12.90 -10.96
CA SER A 130 -10.57 -11.47 -10.80
C SER A 130 -12.00 -11.09 -11.19
N LYS A 131 -12.65 -10.23 -10.37
CA LYS A 131 -14.04 -9.79 -10.54
C LYS A 131 -15.07 -10.93 -10.52
N CYS A 132 -14.81 -11.99 -9.76
CA CYS A 132 -15.84 -12.98 -9.42
C CYS A 132 -16.63 -12.46 -8.20
N ASN A 133 -17.45 -11.42 -8.41
CA ASN A 133 -18.04 -10.62 -7.32
C ASN A 133 -18.94 -11.42 -6.38
N SER A 134 -19.58 -12.51 -6.85
CA SER A 134 -20.41 -13.38 -6.03
C SER A 134 -19.68 -14.57 -5.42
N LEU A 135 -18.37 -14.73 -5.65
CA LEU A 135 -17.59 -15.87 -5.16
C LEU A 135 -17.45 -15.79 -3.64
N LYS A 136 -18.14 -16.67 -2.91
CA LYS A 136 -18.14 -16.71 -1.44
C LYS A 136 -17.06 -17.61 -0.88
N SER A 137 -16.73 -18.68 -1.60
CA SER A 137 -15.73 -19.65 -1.17
C SER A 137 -15.04 -20.31 -2.34
N ILE A 138 -13.77 -20.62 -2.15
CA ILE A 138 -12.96 -21.41 -3.07
C ILE A 138 -12.14 -22.41 -2.26
N ILE A 139 -12.08 -23.65 -2.73
CA ILE A 139 -11.22 -24.69 -2.16
C ILE A 139 -10.02 -24.83 -3.07
N ILE A 140 -8.82 -24.52 -2.57
CA ILE A 140 -7.55 -24.65 -3.26
C ILE A 140 -6.80 -25.83 -2.66
N PRO A 141 -6.43 -26.85 -3.45
CA PRO A 141 -5.75 -28.04 -2.94
C PRO A 141 -4.27 -27.81 -2.67
N ASP A 142 -3.66 -28.67 -1.84
CA ASP A 142 -2.24 -28.58 -1.45
C ASP A 142 -1.26 -28.79 -2.63
N SER A 143 -1.75 -29.26 -3.77
CA SER A 143 -0.97 -29.36 -5.00
C SER A 143 -0.62 -28.02 -5.63
N VAL A 144 -1.37 -26.93 -5.30
CA VAL A 144 -1.12 -25.58 -5.83
C VAL A 144 0.09 -24.97 -5.16
N THR A 145 1.09 -24.63 -5.96
CA THR A 145 2.35 -24.00 -5.51
C THR A 145 2.50 -22.55 -5.93
N SER A 146 1.62 -22.08 -6.84
CA SER A 146 1.63 -20.68 -7.28
C SER A 146 0.23 -20.13 -7.49
N ILE A 147 0.02 -18.91 -7.00
CA ILE A 147 -1.17 -18.09 -7.21
C ILE A 147 -0.68 -16.80 -7.87
N GLY A 148 -1.20 -16.52 -9.07
CA GLY A 148 -0.78 -15.38 -9.88
C GLY A 148 -1.17 -14.03 -9.30
N ASN A 149 -0.61 -12.96 -9.86
CA ASN A 149 -0.99 -11.59 -9.54
C ASN A 149 -2.47 -11.35 -9.86
N TYR A 150 -3.14 -10.53 -9.03
CA TYR A 150 -4.56 -10.17 -9.23
C TYR A 150 -5.51 -11.36 -9.21
N ALA A 151 -5.09 -12.53 -8.72
CA ALA A 151 -5.84 -13.78 -8.90
C ALA A 151 -7.28 -13.70 -8.37
N PHE A 152 -7.51 -12.99 -7.26
CA PHE A 152 -8.81 -12.77 -6.61
C PHE A 152 -9.17 -11.28 -6.51
N LEU A 153 -8.60 -10.43 -7.37
CA LEU A 153 -8.93 -9.01 -7.42
C LEU A 153 -10.45 -8.79 -7.49
N CYS A 154 -11.03 -7.96 -6.61
CA CYS A 154 -12.46 -7.65 -6.57
C CYS A 154 -13.36 -8.89 -6.43
N CYS A 155 -12.98 -9.85 -5.60
CA CYS A 155 -13.87 -10.92 -5.17
C CYS A 155 -14.67 -10.46 -3.95
N ASP A 156 -15.62 -9.53 -4.15
CA ASP A 156 -16.29 -8.77 -3.10
C ASP A 156 -17.01 -9.62 -2.06
N SER A 157 -17.50 -10.80 -2.45
CA SER A 157 -18.24 -11.71 -1.56
C SER A 157 -17.36 -12.78 -0.89
N LEU A 158 -16.05 -12.83 -1.19
CA LEU A 158 -15.16 -13.85 -0.62
C LEU A 158 -14.96 -13.58 0.86
N THR A 159 -15.42 -14.51 1.72
CA THR A 159 -15.38 -14.32 3.18
C THR A 159 -14.15 -14.90 3.84
N SER A 160 -13.62 -15.99 3.29
CA SER A 160 -12.41 -16.64 3.77
C SER A 160 -11.75 -17.44 2.67
N ILE A 161 -10.44 -17.63 2.77
CA ILE A 161 -9.66 -18.48 1.88
C ILE A 161 -8.49 -19.11 2.66
N ASN A 162 -8.19 -20.36 2.34
CA ASN A 162 -6.99 -21.04 2.82
C ASN A 162 -5.96 -21.10 1.69
N ILE A 163 -4.78 -20.59 1.94
CA ILE A 163 -3.65 -20.65 1.00
C ILE A 163 -2.87 -21.94 1.30
N PRO A 164 -2.61 -22.79 0.29
CA PRO A 164 -1.91 -24.07 0.51
C PRO A 164 -0.43 -23.88 0.92
N ASP A 165 0.09 -24.87 1.65
CA ASP A 165 1.47 -24.89 2.17
C ASP A 165 2.56 -24.87 1.07
N GLY A 166 2.21 -25.19 -0.18
CA GLY A 166 3.12 -25.09 -1.32
C GLY A 166 3.35 -23.69 -1.86
N VAL A 167 2.51 -22.70 -1.47
CA VAL A 167 2.60 -21.33 -1.99
C VAL A 167 3.69 -20.56 -1.25
N THR A 168 4.60 -19.93 -1.98
CA THR A 168 5.76 -19.22 -1.41
C THR A 168 5.64 -17.69 -1.44
N SER A 169 4.64 -17.15 -2.14
CA SER A 169 4.41 -15.71 -2.21
C SER A 169 2.93 -15.37 -2.42
N ILE A 170 2.49 -14.25 -1.86
CA ILE A 170 1.23 -13.61 -2.20
C ILE A 170 1.54 -12.52 -3.23
N GLY A 171 0.97 -12.67 -4.43
CA GLY A 171 1.26 -11.78 -5.56
C GLY A 171 0.71 -10.36 -5.42
N GLU A 172 1.07 -9.50 -6.38
CA GLU A 172 0.55 -8.14 -6.50
C GLU A 172 -0.98 -8.17 -6.62
N CYS A 173 -1.67 -7.32 -5.81
CA CYS A 173 -3.13 -7.17 -5.79
C CYS A 173 -3.90 -8.50 -5.70
N ALA A 174 -3.30 -9.57 -5.16
CA ALA A 174 -3.90 -10.90 -5.20
C ALA A 174 -5.29 -10.93 -4.56
N PHE A 175 -5.54 -10.14 -3.50
CA PHE A 175 -6.81 -10.00 -2.79
C PHE A 175 -7.28 -8.52 -2.72
N TYR A 176 -6.81 -7.68 -3.65
CA TYR A 176 -7.23 -6.28 -3.69
C TYR A 176 -8.76 -6.17 -3.82
N ASN A 177 -9.37 -5.32 -2.95
CA ASN A 177 -10.82 -5.08 -2.94
C ASN A 177 -11.66 -6.36 -2.71
N CYS A 178 -11.17 -7.25 -1.82
CA CYS A 178 -11.96 -8.36 -1.29
C CYS A 178 -12.72 -7.91 -0.04
N ASN A 179 -13.75 -7.08 -0.23
CA ASN A 179 -14.41 -6.31 0.84
C ASN A 179 -15.02 -7.17 1.97
N SER A 180 -15.46 -8.39 1.66
CA SER A 180 -16.06 -9.30 2.64
C SER A 180 -15.04 -10.24 3.30
N LEU A 181 -13.76 -10.17 2.95
CA LEU A 181 -12.75 -11.08 3.50
C LEU A 181 -12.51 -10.76 4.98
N THR A 182 -12.95 -11.67 5.85
CA THR A 182 -12.82 -11.51 7.30
C THR A 182 -11.58 -12.17 7.87
N SER A 183 -11.12 -13.24 7.22
CA SER A 183 -9.94 -13.99 7.62
C SER A 183 -9.27 -14.67 6.42
N ILE A 184 -7.96 -14.82 6.52
CA ILE A 184 -7.14 -15.57 5.57
C ILE A 184 -6.07 -16.34 6.35
N ASN A 185 -5.87 -17.60 5.99
CA ASN A 185 -4.76 -18.40 6.49
C ASN A 185 -3.61 -18.33 5.49
N ILE A 186 -2.49 -17.74 5.90
CA ILE A 186 -1.25 -17.66 5.11
C ILE A 186 -0.27 -18.68 5.68
N PRO A 187 0.21 -19.64 4.90
CA PRO A 187 1.10 -20.68 5.40
C PRO A 187 2.53 -20.18 5.64
N ASP A 188 3.29 -20.90 6.46
CA ASP A 188 4.68 -20.57 6.82
C ASP A 188 5.64 -20.61 5.63
N SER A 189 5.25 -21.22 4.52
CA SER A 189 6.01 -21.21 3.26
C SER A 189 6.08 -19.85 2.58
N VAL A 190 5.15 -18.93 2.90
CA VAL A 190 5.11 -17.60 2.27
C VAL A 190 6.23 -16.71 2.82
N THR A 191 7.04 -16.19 1.91
CA THR A 191 8.20 -15.33 2.23
C THR A 191 8.03 -13.87 1.79
N SER A 192 6.99 -13.57 0.99
CA SER A 192 6.72 -12.20 0.53
C SER A 192 5.23 -11.91 0.37
N ILE A 193 4.86 -10.68 0.70
CA ILE A 193 3.52 -10.09 0.49
C ILE A 193 3.69 -8.93 -0.48
N GLY A 194 3.03 -9.03 -1.64
CA GLY A 194 3.20 -8.09 -2.75
C GLY A 194 2.51 -6.75 -2.55
N TYR A 195 2.73 -5.86 -3.51
CA TYR A 195 2.10 -4.55 -3.65
C TYR A 195 0.56 -4.68 -3.66
N HIS A 196 -0.14 -3.89 -2.82
CA HIS A 196 -1.61 -3.92 -2.66
C HIS A 196 -2.23 -5.31 -2.41
N ALA A 197 -1.47 -6.27 -1.88
CA ALA A 197 -1.93 -7.67 -1.79
C ALA A 197 -3.28 -7.82 -1.09
N PHE A 198 -3.55 -7.02 -0.05
CA PHE A 198 -4.79 -7.00 0.75
C PHE A 198 -5.40 -5.60 0.85
N SER A 199 -5.02 -4.66 -0.02
CA SER A 199 -5.62 -3.32 0.00
C SER A 199 -7.12 -3.38 -0.23
N ASP A 200 -7.87 -2.51 0.45
CA ASP A 200 -9.35 -2.45 0.40
C ASP A 200 -10.05 -3.76 0.85
N CYS A 201 -9.42 -4.54 1.75
CA CYS A 201 -10.08 -5.64 2.45
C CYS A 201 -10.81 -5.11 3.69
N ASP A 202 -11.93 -4.41 3.48
CA ASP A 202 -12.63 -3.64 4.53
C ASP A 202 -13.05 -4.44 5.75
N SER A 203 -13.39 -5.72 5.57
CA SER A 203 -13.87 -6.59 6.65
C SER A 203 -12.76 -7.38 7.35
N LEU A 204 -11.49 -7.26 6.91
CA LEU A 204 -10.37 -8.00 7.50
C LEU A 204 -10.08 -7.48 8.91
N THR A 205 -10.36 -8.31 9.92
CA THR A 205 -10.22 -7.91 11.33
C THR A 205 -8.86 -8.25 11.92
N SER A 206 -8.25 -9.31 11.44
CA SER A 206 -6.90 -9.75 11.84
C SER A 206 -6.27 -10.59 10.74
N ILE A 207 -4.95 -10.62 10.70
CA ILE A 207 -4.16 -11.46 9.80
C ILE A 207 -2.89 -11.89 10.51
N ASN A 208 -2.51 -13.15 10.34
CA ASN A 208 -1.22 -13.65 10.79
C ASN A 208 -0.22 -13.60 9.64
N ILE A 209 0.86 -12.85 9.82
CA ILE A 209 1.97 -12.80 8.86
C ILE A 209 2.97 -13.91 9.25
N PRO A 210 3.31 -14.84 8.34
CA PRO A 210 4.25 -15.93 8.64
C PRO A 210 5.66 -15.42 8.93
N ASN A 211 6.40 -16.17 9.76
CA ASN A 211 7.76 -15.82 10.16
C ASN A 211 8.78 -15.77 9.00
N GLY A 212 8.47 -16.40 7.86
CA GLY A 212 9.29 -16.36 6.65
C GLY A 212 9.25 -15.04 5.90
N VAL A 213 8.25 -14.15 6.18
CA VAL A 213 8.09 -12.89 5.47
C VAL A 213 9.18 -11.90 5.87
N THR A 214 9.87 -11.35 4.86
CA THR A 214 10.99 -10.42 5.06
C THR A 214 10.66 -8.96 4.74
N SER A 215 9.52 -8.71 4.08
CA SER A 215 9.06 -7.34 3.77
C SER A 215 7.54 -7.27 3.67
N ILE A 216 6.98 -6.14 4.09
CA ILE A 216 5.59 -5.76 3.83
C ILE A 216 5.60 -4.80 2.64
N GLY A 217 4.94 -5.20 1.54
CA GLY A 217 4.89 -4.42 0.29
C GLY A 217 4.17 -3.09 0.44
N ASP A 218 4.38 -2.19 -0.51
CA ASP A 218 3.68 -0.91 -0.54
C ASP A 218 2.17 -1.15 -0.65
N CYS A 219 1.40 -0.37 0.11
CA CYS A 219 -0.06 -0.45 0.20
C CYS A 219 -0.61 -1.84 0.56
N ALA A 220 0.20 -2.76 1.11
CA ALA A 220 -0.20 -4.16 1.28
C ALA A 220 -1.50 -4.33 2.09
N PHE A 221 -1.77 -3.47 3.06
CA PHE A 221 -2.98 -3.45 3.91
C PHE A 221 -3.65 -2.06 3.90
N GLU A 222 -3.43 -1.27 2.86
CA GLU A 222 -4.09 0.03 2.72
C GLU A 222 -5.62 -0.13 2.73
N ASN A 223 -6.34 0.78 3.44
CA ASN A 223 -7.80 0.74 3.58
C ASN A 223 -8.37 -0.55 4.22
N CYS A 224 -7.61 -1.32 4.97
CA CYS A 224 -8.15 -2.40 5.80
C CYS A 224 -8.86 -1.79 7.03
N HIS A 225 -10.05 -1.23 6.82
CA HIS A 225 -10.73 -0.37 7.79
C HIS A 225 -11.07 -1.09 9.11
N SER A 226 -11.31 -2.40 9.08
CA SER A 226 -11.66 -3.20 10.25
C SER A 226 -10.46 -3.87 10.94
N LEU A 227 -9.24 -3.72 10.41
CA LEU A 227 -8.04 -4.35 10.97
C LEU A 227 -7.74 -3.74 12.36
N THR A 228 -7.90 -4.56 13.40
CA THR A 228 -7.71 -4.11 14.80
C THR A 228 -6.31 -4.34 15.34
N SER A 229 -5.67 -5.40 14.87
CA SER A 229 -4.31 -5.76 15.26
C SER A 229 -3.63 -6.57 14.16
N ILE A 230 -2.33 -6.47 14.08
CA ILE A 230 -1.47 -7.27 13.21
C ILE A 230 -0.14 -7.53 13.90
N ASN A 231 0.36 -8.74 13.78
CA ASN A 231 1.69 -9.10 14.25
C ASN A 231 2.66 -9.09 13.06
N ILE A 232 3.70 -8.28 13.15
CA ILE A 232 4.78 -8.23 12.15
C ILE A 232 5.91 -9.14 12.65
N PRO A 233 6.31 -10.17 11.90
CA PRO A 233 7.34 -11.10 12.34
C PRO A 233 8.73 -10.48 12.34
N ASP A 234 9.62 -11.07 13.17
CA ASP A 234 11.00 -10.59 13.38
C ASP A 234 11.90 -10.64 12.12
N GLY A 235 11.46 -11.31 11.05
CA GLY A 235 12.15 -11.32 9.75
C GLY A 235 11.95 -10.07 8.90
N VAL A 236 10.94 -9.25 9.21
CA VAL A 236 10.60 -8.08 8.38
C VAL A 236 11.61 -6.96 8.58
N THR A 237 12.21 -6.49 7.50
CA THR A 237 13.26 -5.44 7.51
C THR A 237 12.73 -4.05 7.10
N SER A 238 11.59 -4.00 6.43
CA SER A 238 10.98 -2.73 5.98
C SER A 238 9.46 -2.79 5.97
N ILE A 239 8.83 -1.66 6.25
CA ILE A 239 7.40 -1.40 6.08
C ILE A 239 7.27 -0.48 4.88
N GLY A 240 6.53 -0.92 3.85
CA GLY A 240 6.36 -0.21 2.58
C GLY A 240 5.57 1.08 2.69
N ASP A 241 5.53 1.84 1.61
CA ASP A 241 4.75 3.06 1.50
C ASP A 241 3.25 2.74 1.62
N CYS A 242 2.50 3.56 2.37
CA CYS A 242 1.06 3.37 2.62
C CYS A 242 0.67 1.98 3.17
N ALA A 243 1.62 1.16 3.67
CA ALA A 243 1.37 -0.25 3.97
C ALA A 243 0.17 -0.49 4.90
N PHE A 244 -0.10 0.41 5.84
CA PHE A 244 -1.25 0.40 6.76
C PHE A 244 -2.06 1.71 6.71
N SER A 245 -1.94 2.48 5.63
CA SER A 245 -2.70 3.72 5.47
C SER A 245 -4.20 3.44 5.56
N SER A 246 -4.93 4.30 6.28
CA SER A 246 -6.38 4.16 6.50
C SER A 246 -6.84 2.88 7.23
N CYS A 247 -5.97 2.20 7.96
CA CYS A 247 -6.39 1.15 8.90
C CYS A 247 -7.07 1.81 10.11
N TYR A 248 -8.32 2.26 9.95
CA TYR A 248 -9.00 3.12 10.92
C TYR A 248 -9.18 2.48 12.30
N SER A 249 -9.33 1.16 12.36
CA SER A 249 -9.56 0.40 13.58
C SER A 249 -8.28 -0.12 14.25
N LEU A 250 -7.12 0.07 13.63
CA LEU A 250 -5.84 -0.40 14.18
C LEU A 250 -5.53 0.34 15.48
N THR A 251 -5.52 -0.39 16.59
CA THR A 251 -5.33 0.20 17.93
C THR A 251 -3.88 0.17 18.41
N SER A 252 -3.14 -0.85 18.01
CA SER A 252 -1.73 -1.02 18.30
C SER A 252 -1.04 -1.88 17.26
N ILE A 253 0.25 -1.68 17.09
CA ILE A 253 1.10 -2.49 16.24
C ILE A 253 2.48 -2.59 16.89
N ASN A 254 3.07 -3.78 16.86
CA ASN A 254 4.45 -3.99 17.28
C ASN A 254 5.36 -4.01 16.06
N ILE A 255 6.32 -3.11 16.02
CA ILE A 255 7.37 -3.06 14.98
C ILE A 255 8.58 -3.82 15.50
N PRO A 256 9.01 -4.92 14.84
CA PRO A 256 10.15 -5.72 15.31
C PRO A 256 11.49 -5.00 15.13
N ASN A 257 12.48 -5.41 15.91
CA ASN A 257 13.83 -4.83 15.89
C ASN A 257 14.62 -5.05 14.58
N SER A 258 14.08 -5.85 13.68
CA SER A 258 14.63 -6.05 12.32
C SER A 258 14.29 -4.91 11.36
N VAL A 259 13.23 -4.12 11.66
CA VAL A 259 12.78 -3.04 10.77
C VAL A 259 13.75 -1.86 10.84
N THR A 260 14.23 -1.44 9.68
CA THR A 260 15.18 -0.31 9.53
C THR A 260 14.54 0.93 8.91
N SER A 261 13.38 0.79 8.26
CA SER A 261 12.67 1.90 7.61
C SER A 261 11.16 1.76 7.68
N ILE A 262 10.49 2.91 7.82
CA ILE A 262 9.04 3.07 7.74
C ILE A 262 8.76 3.97 6.54
N GLY A 263 7.95 3.49 5.59
CA GLY A 263 7.65 4.14 4.31
C GLY A 263 6.81 5.40 4.41
N TYR A 264 6.63 6.08 3.28
CA TYR A 264 5.76 7.25 3.16
C TYR A 264 4.31 6.88 3.49
N TYR A 265 3.63 7.69 4.34
CA TYR A 265 2.23 7.47 4.71
C TYR A 265 1.93 6.09 5.31
N ALA A 266 2.91 5.33 5.79
CA ALA A 266 2.75 3.94 6.20
C ALA A 266 1.61 3.71 7.20
N PHE A 267 1.36 4.65 8.12
CA PHE A 267 0.27 4.61 9.11
C PHE A 267 -0.66 5.83 9.00
N LYS A 268 -0.66 6.51 7.85
CA LYS A 268 -1.55 7.66 7.66
C LYS A 268 -3.00 7.27 7.90
N TRP A 269 -3.76 8.12 8.63
CA TRP A 269 -5.16 7.89 8.98
C TRP A 269 -5.45 6.64 9.84
N CYS A 270 -4.46 6.07 10.51
CA CYS A 270 -4.72 5.09 11.56
C CYS A 270 -5.36 5.79 12.78
N LYS A 271 -6.64 6.13 12.64
CA LYS A 271 -7.35 7.05 13.57
C LYS A 271 -7.46 6.50 14.97
N SER A 272 -7.47 5.18 15.16
CA SER A 272 -7.59 4.50 16.46
C SER A 272 -6.25 4.10 17.07
N LEU A 273 -5.13 4.32 16.37
CA LEU A 273 -3.80 3.95 16.85
C LEU A 273 -3.44 4.79 18.08
N MET A 274 -3.39 4.13 19.25
CA MET A 274 -3.12 4.80 20.53
C MET A 274 -1.64 4.83 20.90
N SER A 275 -0.91 3.81 20.51
CA SER A 275 0.53 3.72 20.75
C SER A 275 1.23 2.90 19.67
N ILE A 276 2.47 3.27 19.40
CA ILE A 276 3.38 2.52 18.54
C ILE A 276 4.78 2.60 19.14
N ASN A 277 5.44 1.45 19.20
CA ASN A 277 6.85 1.40 19.58
C ASN A 277 7.69 1.31 18.30
N ILE A 278 8.50 2.34 18.06
CA ILE A 278 9.47 2.35 16.95
C ILE A 278 10.81 1.88 17.51
N PRO A 279 11.37 0.77 17.02
CA PRO A 279 12.62 0.22 17.56
C PRO A 279 13.83 1.06 17.15
N ASP A 280 14.92 0.95 17.93
CA ASP A 280 16.16 1.71 17.70
C ASP A 280 16.86 1.37 16.36
N SER A 281 16.48 0.28 15.73
CA SER A 281 16.95 -0.10 14.38
C SER A 281 16.43 0.82 13.27
N VAL A 282 15.31 1.53 13.52
CA VAL A 282 14.73 2.43 12.50
C VAL A 282 15.58 3.67 12.33
N THR A 283 16.06 3.89 11.11
CA THR A 283 16.89 5.04 10.74
C THR A 283 16.17 6.06 9.88
N SER A 284 15.01 5.69 9.29
CA SER A 284 14.21 6.58 8.44
C SER A 284 12.71 6.42 8.66
N ILE A 285 12.02 7.55 8.70
CA ILE A 285 10.56 7.66 8.79
C ILE A 285 10.11 8.54 7.62
N GLY A 286 9.31 7.97 6.73
CA GLY A 286 8.85 8.63 5.50
C GLY A 286 7.89 9.79 5.74
N ASN A 287 7.69 10.63 4.73
CA ASN A 287 6.76 11.76 4.79
C ASN A 287 5.35 11.29 5.16
N GLY A 288 4.70 12.01 6.07
CA GLY A 288 3.33 11.73 6.49
C GLY A 288 3.11 10.38 7.17
N ALA A 289 4.17 9.66 7.60
CA ALA A 289 4.06 8.28 8.08
C ALA A 289 3.00 8.09 9.18
N PHE A 290 2.80 9.08 10.05
CA PHE A 290 1.79 9.07 11.13
C PHE A 290 0.76 10.20 11.00
N SER A 291 0.64 10.81 9.81
CA SER A 291 -0.33 11.89 9.58
C SER A 291 -1.75 11.41 9.91
N ASP A 292 -2.53 12.24 10.61
CA ASP A 292 -3.90 11.98 11.02
C ASP A 292 -4.10 10.74 11.94
N CYS A 293 -3.07 10.31 12.66
CA CYS A 293 -3.18 9.36 13.78
C CYS A 293 -3.78 10.08 15.00
N LYS A 294 -5.10 10.35 14.93
CA LYS A 294 -5.77 11.26 15.86
C LYS A 294 -5.80 10.79 17.32
N SER A 295 -5.73 9.47 17.55
CA SER A 295 -5.74 8.87 18.90
C SER A 295 -4.35 8.57 19.46
N LEU A 296 -3.27 8.86 18.71
CA LEU A 296 -1.91 8.56 19.13
C LEU A 296 -1.54 9.42 20.35
N LEU A 297 -1.30 8.75 21.48
CA LEU A 297 -0.99 9.40 22.77
C LEU A 297 0.51 9.59 22.96
N ASN A 298 1.29 8.60 22.57
CA ASN A 298 2.73 8.57 22.80
C ASN A 298 3.45 7.97 21.58
N ILE A 299 4.57 8.57 21.23
CA ILE A 299 5.50 8.04 20.24
C ILE A 299 6.92 8.41 20.67
N ASN A 300 7.83 7.46 20.54
CA ASN A 300 9.25 7.71 20.70
C ASN A 300 9.92 7.66 19.31
N ILE A 301 10.65 8.72 18.97
CA ILE A 301 11.51 8.75 17.77
C ILE A 301 12.88 8.22 18.20
N PRO A 302 13.35 7.08 17.65
CA PRO A 302 14.61 6.49 18.10
C PRO A 302 15.83 7.30 17.71
N ASN A 303 16.91 7.13 18.48
CA ASN A 303 18.18 7.83 18.26
C ASN A 303 18.92 7.43 16.95
N GLY A 304 18.43 6.43 16.22
CA GLY A 304 18.91 6.09 14.88
C GLY A 304 18.38 7.01 13.78
N VAL A 305 17.25 7.72 14.04
CA VAL A 305 16.61 8.59 13.05
C VAL A 305 17.41 9.88 12.86
N THR A 306 17.82 10.15 11.63
CA THR A 306 18.60 11.34 11.26
C THR A 306 17.75 12.44 10.61
N SER A 307 16.54 12.09 10.12
CA SER A 307 15.63 13.06 9.51
C SER A 307 14.17 12.77 9.87
N ILE A 308 13.39 13.82 10.10
CA ILE A 308 11.93 13.78 10.21
C ILE A 308 11.38 14.35 8.90
N GLY A 309 10.61 13.56 8.16
CA GLY A 309 10.05 13.95 6.85
C GLY A 309 8.97 15.03 6.95
N ASP A 310 8.42 15.41 5.80
CA ASP A 310 7.31 16.35 5.72
C ASP A 310 6.05 15.76 6.38
N SER A 311 5.33 16.57 7.15
CA SER A 311 3.99 16.23 7.64
C SER A 311 3.89 14.94 8.47
N VAL A 312 4.97 14.44 9.05
CA VAL A 312 5.00 13.11 9.72
C VAL A 312 3.95 12.98 10.82
N PHE A 313 3.72 14.02 11.64
CA PHE A 313 2.79 14.02 12.77
C PHE A 313 1.64 15.02 12.59
N VAL A 314 1.32 15.36 11.35
CA VAL A 314 0.19 16.27 11.07
C VAL A 314 -1.09 15.71 11.68
N ASN A 315 -1.85 16.57 12.38
CA ASN A 315 -3.13 16.22 13.00
C ASN A 315 -3.08 15.06 14.02
N CYS A 316 -1.93 14.78 14.64
CA CYS A 316 -1.83 13.89 15.80
C CYS A 316 -2.36 14.62 17.05
N ASN A 317 -3.68 14.82 17.11
CA ASN A 317 -4.30 15.75 18.05
C ASN A 317 -4.26 15.31 19.51
N SER A 318 -4.15 13.99 19.76
CA SER A 318 -4.09 13.42 21.11
C SER A 318 -2.67 13.24 21.63
N LEU A 319 -1.66 13.50 20.82
CA LEU A 319 -0.26 13.31 21.23
C LEU A 319 0.10 14.26 22.37
N ILE A 320 0.57 13.67 23.49
CA ILE A 320 0.86 14.42 24.72
C ILE A 320 2.21 15.12 24.62
N SER A 321 3.23 14.39 24.20
CA SER A 321 4.59 14.91 24.05
C SER A 321 5.33 14.24 22.91
N ILE A 322 6.31 14.96 22.35
CA ILE A 322 7.22 14.43 21.33
C ILE A 322 8.62 15.02 21.55
N THR A 323 9.63 14.19 21.41
CA THR A 323 11.02 14.63 21.49
C THR A 323 11.68 14.51 20.12
N ILE A 324 12.34 15.57 19.66
CA ILE A 324 13.28 15.55 18.54
C ILE A 324 14.61 15.05 19.09
N PRO A 325 15.05 13.82 18.77
CA PRO A 325 16.27 13.26 19.33
C PRO A 325 17.54 13.97 18.82
N SER A 326 18.63 13.80 19.55
CA SER A 326 19.92 14.43 19.23
C SER A 326 20.51 14.04 17.87
N SER A 327 20.09 12.90 17.33
CA SER A 327 20.51 12.36 16.02
C SER A 327 19.89 13.10 14.83
N VAL A 328 18.75 13.77 15.02
CA VAL A 328 18.03 14.42 13.91
C VAL A 328 18.77 15.68 13.47
N ILE A 329 19.16 15.72 12.20
CA ILE A 329 19.86 16.85 11.57
C ILE A 329 19.05 17.54 10.48
N ALA A 330 17.92 16.93 10.05
CA ALA A 330 17.02 17.49 9.04
C ALA A 330 15.55 17.32 9.45
N ILE A 331 14.75 18.35 9.21
CA ILE A 331 13.31 18.36 9.42
C ILE A 331 12.64 18.93 8.16
N GLY A 332 11.64 18.22 7.66
CA GLY A 332 10.85 18.61 6.51
C GLY A 332 9.82 19.70 6.81
N MET A 333 8.91 19.94 5.87
CA MET A 333 7.89 20.97 5.97
C MET A 333 6.91 20.67 7.09
N ASN A 334 6.95 21.50 8.13
CA ASN A 334 6.12 21.49 9.34
C ASN A 334 5.54 20.11 9.73
N PRO A 335 6.35 19.18 10.20
CA PRO A 335 5.90 17.82 10.52
C PRO A 335 4.88 17.77 11.67
N PHE A 336 4.72 18.87 12.42
CA PHE A 336 3.90 18.97 13.63
C PHE A 336 2.64 19.82 13.44
N ARG A 337 2.25 20.16 12.22
CA ARG A 337 1.04 20.95 11.95
C ARG A 337 -0.19 20.28 12.56
N GLY A 338 -1.05 21.05 13.26
CA GLY A 338 -2.23 20.51 13.94
C GLY A 338 -1.94 19.56 15.10
N CYS A 339 -0.66 19.33 15.44
CA CYS A 339 -0.25 18.52 16.58
C CYS A 339 -0.02 19.42 17.81
N HIS A 340 -0.71 19.16 18.92
CA HIS A 340 -0.65 19.99 20.14
C HIS A 340 0.28 19.44 21.22
N ALA A 341 1.08 18.41 20.92
CA ALA A 341 2.02 17.79 21.83
C ALA A 341 3.03 18.79 22.42
N ASP A 342 3.47 18.58 23.65
CA ASP A 342 4.64 19.27 24.17
C ASP A 342 5.88 18.83 23.37
N LEU A 343 6.52 19.79 22.71
CA LEU A 343 7.70 19.51 21.89
C LEU A 343 8.96 19.72 22.72
N LYS A 344 9.80 18.71 22.81
CA LYS A 344 11.15 18.77 23.35
C LYS A 344 12.16 18.63 22.22
N ASN A 345 13.15 19.51 22.18
CA ASN A 345 14.24 19.43 21.21
C ASN A 345 15.55 19.07 21.91
N GLU A 346 16.15 17.93 21.53
CA GLU A 346 17.47 17.50 21.96
C GLU A 346 18.52 17.63 20.85
N SER A 347 18.07 17.94 19.63
CA SER A 347 18.97 18.13 18.49
C SER A 347 19.69 19.47 18.57
N LYS A 348 20.96 19.47 18.21
CA LYS A 348 21.78 20.69 18.07
C LYS A 348 21.59 21.37 16.69
N ALA A 349 20.84 20.73 15.78
CA ALA A 349 20.56 21.26 14.45
C ALA A 349 19.38 22.24 14.46
N PHE A 350 18.64 22.36 15.57
CA PHE A 350 17.45 23.19 15.68
C PHE A 350 17.42 23.96 16.99
N ILE A 351 16.71 25.08 16.99
CA ILE A 351 16.38 25.88 18.17
C ILE A 351 14.87 25.79 18.38
N TYR A 352 14.43 25.43 19.60
CA TYR A 352 13.02 25.48 19.99
C TYR A 352 12.86 26.39 21.18
N GLU A 353 12.21 27.52 20.97
CA GLU A 353 11.95 28.52 22.00
C GLU A 353 10.60 29.21 21.76
N HIS A 354 9.93 29.59 22.82
CA HIS A 354 8.62 30.27 22.78
C HIS A 354 7.60 29.55 21.87
N ASN A 355 7.63 28.23 21.85
CA ASN A 355 6.81 27.39 20.97
C ASN A 355 7.02 27.62 19.47
N VAL A 356 8.22 28.03 19.08
CA VAL A 356 8.62 28.16 17.67
C VAL A 356 9.87 27.32 17.42
N LEU A 357 9.83 26.50 16.38
CA LEU A 357 10.96 25.70 15.93
C LEU A 357 11.65 26.43 14.77
N PHE A 358 12.95 26.64 14.95
CA PHE A 358 13.84 27.28 13.99
C PHE A 358 14.94 26.31 13.54
N ASP A 359 15.60 26.62 12.46
CA ASP A 359 16.90 26.04 12.12
C ASP A 359 17.98 26.45 13.15
N ARG A 360 19.18 25.84 13.03
CA ARG A 360 20.28 26.04 13.97
C ARG A 360 20.69 27.51 14.17
N ASP A 361 20.69 28.29 13.09
CA ASP A 361 21.19 29.65 13.08
C ASP A 361 20.06 30.68 13.25
N LYS A 362 18.85 30.21 13.50
CA LYS A 362 17.62 30.98 13.68
C LYS A 362 17.30 31.88 12.45
N THR A 363 17.64 31.36 11.27
CA THR A 363 17.41 32.02 9.98
C THR A 363 16.14 31.53 9.27
N ALA A 364 15.61 30.39 9.67
CA ALA A 364 14.38 29.84 9.11
C ALA A 364 13.39 29.41 10.20
N ILE A 365 12.11 29.77 10.03
CA ILE A 365 11.01 29.24 10.83
C ILE A 365 10.52 27.95 10.20
N ILE A 366 10.57 26.83 10.95
CA ILE A 366 10.13 25.52 10.52
C ILE A 366 8.67 25.27 10.96
N SER A 367 8.34 25.62 12.21
CA SER A 367 7.00 25.38 12.75
C SER A 367 6.70 26.39 13.87
N TYR A 368 5.62 27.16 13.70
CA TYR A 368 5.05 28.01 14.72
C TYR A 368 3.94 27.23 15.45
N ARG A 369 4.08 27.10 16.77
CA ARG A 369 3.19 26.30 17.62
C ARG A 369 2.61 27.13 18.78
N ALA A 370 2.98 28.41 18.88
CA ALA A 370 2.41 29.31 19.85
C ALA A 370 0.94 29.64 19.56
N LYS A 371 0.16 29.93 20.59
CA LYS A 371 -1.26 30.29 20.49
C LYS A 371 -1.50 31.79 20.70
N GLU A 372 -0.46 32.58 20.43
CA GLU A 372 -0.52 34.04 20.61
C GLU A 372 -1.29 34.70 19.47
N ALA A 373 -2.05 35.75 19.82
CA ALA A 373 -2.81 36.52 18.83
C ALA A 373 -1.91 37.38 17.94
N ASN A 374 -0.78 37.83 18.48
CA ASN A 374 0.18 38.71 17.81
C ASN A 374 1.58 38.11 17.90
N TYR A 375 2.29 38.02 16.80
CA TYR A 375 3.65 37.50 16.77
C TYR A 375 4.58 38.43 16.00
N VAL A 376 5.76 38.63 16.54
CA VAL A 376 6.85 39.38 15.89
C VAL A 376 7.94 38.40 15.55
N ILE A 377 8.18 38.21 14.24
CA ILE A 377 9.26 37.36 13.77
C ILE A 377 10.62 38.03 14.09
N PRO A 378 11.60 37.29 14.65
CA PRO A 378 12.93 37.84 14.95
C PRO A 378 13.66 38.34 13.70
N ASP A 379 14.44 39.41 13.86
CA ASP A 379 15.21 40.06 12.77
C ASP A 379 16.28 39.12 12.12
N SER A 380 16.66 38.03 12.81
CA SER A 380 17.57 37.00 12.26
C SER A 380 16.93 36.11 11.18
N VAL A 381 15.59 36.09 11.08
CA VAL A 381 14.88 35.19 10.18
C VAL A 381 14.96 35.73 8.76
N ILE A 382 15.40 34.86 7.84
CA ILE A 382 15.52 35.11 6.40
C ILE A 382 14.41 34.43 5.62
N SER A 383 13.88 33.27 6.16
CA SER A 383 12.87 32.50 5.47
C SER A 383 11.78 31.99 6.41
N ILE A 384 10.55 31.91 5.91
CA ILE A 384 9.43 31.26 6.55
C ILE A 384 9.18 29.95 5.80
N GLY A 385 9.30 28.81 6.47
CA GLY A 385 9.16 27.49 5.88
C GLY A 385 7.75 27.19 5.39
N GLY A 386 7.62 26.16 4.54
CA GLY A 386 6.32 25.67 4.09
C GLY A 386 5.45 25.22 5.25
N PHE A 387 4.17 25.59 5.25
CA PHE A 387 3.19 25.33 6.32
C PHE A 387 3.58 25.87 7.70
N ALA A 388 4.62 26.68 7.86
CA ALA A 388 5.17 27.06 9.16
C ALA A 388 4.14 27.67 10.12
N PHE A 389 3.19 28.47 9.64
CA PHE A 389 2.06 29.05 10.38
C PHE A 389 0.71 28.49 9.95
N SER A 390 0.66 27.37 9.20
CA SER A 390 -0.61 26.85 8.71
C SER A 390 -1.55 26.49 9.87
N GLU A 391 -2.85 26.85 9.73
CA GLU A 391 -3.90 26.60 10.73
C GLU A 391 -3.67 27.29 12.09
N CYS A 392 -2.89 28.38 12.12
CA CYS A 392 -2.70 29.20 13.31
C CYS A 392 -3.93 30.11 13.53
N ASN A 393 -5.05 29.48 13.93
CA ASN A 393 -6.36 30.14 14.04
C ASN A 393 -6.44 31.23 15.15
N SER A 394 -5.51 31.25 16.10
CA SER A 394 -5.41 32.30 17.13
C SER A 394 -4.66 33.54 16.66
N LEU A 395 -3.87 33.43 15.57
CA LEU A 395 -3.01 34.50 15.08
C LEU A 395 -3.83 35.57 14.36
N THR A 396 -3.92 36.77 14.92
CA THR A 396 -4.65 37.91 14.36
C THR A 396 -3.76 38.89 13.61
N SER A 397 -2.48 39.02 14.05
CA SER A 397 -1.48 39.85 13.38
C SER A 397 -0.08 39.24 13.44
N ILE A 398 0.71 39.50 12.46
CA ILE A 398 2.13 39.10 12.40
C ILE A 398 2.97 40.24 11.81
N ILE A 399 4.12 40.49 12.45
CA ILE A 399 5.13 41.42 11.92
C ILE A 399 6.27 40.60 11.33
N ILE A 400 6.48 40.76 10.02
CA ILE A 400 7.58 40.16 9.29
C ILE A 400 8.70 41.20 9.13
N PRO A 401 9.92 40.91 9.59
CA PRO A 401 11.06 41.86 9.50
C PRO A 401 11.58 41.96 8.04
N ASP A 402 12.30 43.05 7.75
CA ASP A 402 12.89 43.32 6.44
C ASP A 402 13.95 42.29 6.01
N SER A 403 14.48 41.50 6.94
CA SER A 403 15.41 40.40 6.66
C SER A 403 14.78 39.23 5.89
N VAL A 404 13.44 39.08 5.95
CA VAL A 404 12.75 37.94 5.30
C VAL A 404 12.71 38.16 3.80
N THR A 405 13.25 37.17 3.06
CA THR A 405 13.32 37.17 1.59
C THR A 405 12.39 36.13 0.94
N SER A 406 11.96 35.12 1.69
CA SER A 406 11.09 34.06 1.17
C SER A 406 10.02 33.59 2.16
N ILE A 407 8.84 33.27 1.62
CA ILE A 407 7.71 32.66 2.31
C ILE A 407 7.37 31.38 1.57
N GLY A 408 7.36 30.24 2.27
CA GLY A 408 7.17 28.91 1.67
C GLY A 408 5.72 28.61 1.29
N ASP A 409 5.54 27.45 0.67
CA ASP A 409 4.23 26.95 0.25
C ASP A 409 3.29 26.81 1.46
N PHE A 410 2.04 27.26 1.33
CA PHE A 410 1.02 27.18 2.36
C PHE A 410 1.43 27.74 3.74
N ALA A 411 2.44 28.61 3.80
CA ALA A 411 3.04 29.07 5.04
C ALA A 411 2.02 29.61 6.05
N PHE A 412 1.00 30.34 5.61
CA PHE A 412 -0.10 30.88 6.43
C PHE A 412 -1.47 30.30 6.08
N SER A 413 -1.51 29.17 5.36
CA SER A 413 -2.79 28.58 4.93
C SER A 413 -3.68 28.27 6.13
N GLY A 414 -4.97 28.64 6.06
CA GLY A 414 -5.92 28.39 7.14
C GLY A 414 -5.73 29.26 8.39
N CYS A 415 -5.01 30.39 8.29
CA CYS A 415 -4.98 31.39 9.36
C CYS A 415 -6.25 32.22 9.36
N ASP A 416 -7.36 31.61 9.79
CA ASP A 416 -8.70 32.22 9.65
C ASP A 416 -8.88 33.55 10.40
N SER A 417 -8.16 33.76 11.49
CA SER A 417 -8.22 34.99 12.29
C SER A 417 -7.24 36.07 11.85
N LEU A 418 -6.35 35.80 10.89
CA LEU A 418 -5.35 36.75 10.46
C LEU A 418 -5.97 37.91 9.70
N THR A 419 -6.01 39.10 10.33
CA THR A 419 -6.62 40.30 9.76
C THR A 419 -5.64 41.20 9.05
N SER A 420 -4.39 41.24 9.53
CA SER A 420 -3.33 42.07 8.99
C SER A 420 -1.98 41.36 8.94
N ILE A 421 -1.29 41.58 7.86
CA ILE A 421 0.08 41.16 7.64
C ILE A 421 0.80 42.22 6.79
N ASN A 422 1.98 42.58 7.21
CA ASN A 422 2.85 43.42 6.40
C ASN A 422 3.94 42.55 5.77
N ILE A 423 3.97 42.48 4.44
CA ILE A 423 4.99 41.72 3.71
C ILE A 423 6.10 42.71 3.29
N PRO A 424 7.32 42.60 3.86
CA PRO A 424 8.43 43.50 3.52
C PRO A 424 8.77 43.49 2.05
N ASN A 425 9.40 44.62 1.57
CA ASN A 425 9.80 44.72 0.19
C ASN A 425 10.92 43.73 -0.18
N GLY A 426 11.68 43.26 0.79
CA GLY A 426 12.73 42.24 0.60
C GLY A 426 12.21 40.86 0.22
N VAL A 427 10.91 40.56 0.45
CA VAL A 427 10.33 39.30 0.05
C VAL A 427 10.21 39.24 -1.48
N THR A 428 10.97 38.32 -2.08
CA THR A 428 11.03 38.12 -3.53
C THR A 428 10.36 36.83 -3.97
N ASN A 429 10.15 35.90 -3.03
CA ASN A 429 9.53 34.60 -3.33
C ASN A 429 8.42 34.30 -2.32
N ILE A 430 7.22 33.98 -2.84
CA ILE A 430 6.07 33.48 -2.08
C ILE A 430 5.61 32.17 -2.71
N GLY A 431 5.54 31.13 -1.89
CA GLY A 431 5.13 29.80 -2.30
C GLY A 431 3.63 29.69 -2.61
N GLN A 432 3.27 28.61 -3.30
CA GLN A 432 1.89 28.30 -3.68
C GLN A 432 0.99 28.27 -2.44
N GLY A 433 -0.22 28.86 -2.53
CA GLY A 433 -1.21 28.80 -1.44
C GLY A 433 -0.76 29.41 -0.12
N ALA A 434 0.27 30.27 -0.12
CA ALA A 434 0.87 30.79 1.11
C ALA A 434 -0.17 31.44 2.04
N PHE A 435 -1.23 32.04 1.50
CA PHE A 435 -2.34 32.67 2.25
C PHE A 435 -3.70 32.04 1.94
N LYS A 436 -3.71 30.79 1.47
CA LYS A 436 -4.94 30.06 1.14
C LYS A 436 -5.83 29.96 2.40
N ASN A 437 -7.11 30.21 2.22
CA ASN A 437 -8.10 30.14 3.32
C ASN A 437 -7.82 31.12 4.49
N CYS A 438 -7.11 32.23 4.26
CA CYS A 438 -7.04 33.33 5.24
C CYS A 438 -8.30 34.21 5.12
N GLY A 439 -9.41 33.74 5.70
CA GLY A 439 -10.73 34.36 5.52
C GLY A 439 -10.78 35.82 5.95
N SER A 440 -10.14 36.18 7.06
CA SER A 440 -10.19 37.50 7.70
C SER A 440 -9.25 38.54 7.10
N LEU A 441 -8.34 38.17 6.17
CA LEU A 441 -7.49 39.15 5.50
C LEU A 441 -8.34 40.17 4.73
N SER A 442 -8.02 41.46 4.97
CA SER A 442 -8.76 42.53 4.28
C SER A 442 -8.62 42.49 2.75
N PRO A 443 -9.63 42.95 1.99
CA PRO A 443 -9.53 43.02 0.53
C PRO A 443 -8.32 43.77 0.02
N GLN A 444 -7.89 44.82 0.76
CA GLN A 444 -6.71 45.60 0.41
C GLN A 444 -5.43 44.75 0.50
N VAL A 445 -5.24 44.00 1.61
CA VAL A 445 -4.07 43.11 1.78
C VAL A 445 -4.05 42.02 0.70
N LYS A 446 -5.21 41.42 0.41
CA LYS A 446 -5.32 40.44 -0.71
C LYS A 446 -4.94 41.02 -2.06
N SER A 447 -5.41 42.25 -2.33
CA SER A 447 -5.07 42.98 -3.58
C SER A 447 -3.57 43.24 -3.69
N ASP A 448 -2.96 43.70 -2.60
CA ASP A 448 -1.51 44.01 -2.56
C ASP A 448 -0.66 42.75 -2.79
N ILE A 449 -1.05 41.61 -2.20
CA ILE A 449 -0.38 40.31 -2.42
C ILE A 449 -0.47 39.91 -3.92
N ILE A 450 -1.68 40.01 -4.50
CA ILE A 450 -1.88 39.67 -5.91
C ILE A 450 -1.08 40.59 -6.83
N GLN A 451 -1.08 41.88 -6.53
CA GLN A 451 -0.36 42.87 -7.35
C GLN A 451 1.16 42.66 -7.33
N ARG A 452 1.74 42.36 -6.15
CA ARG A 452 3.19 42.22 -5.98
C ARG A 452 3.72 40.89 -6.49
N PHE A 453 2.97 39.77 -6.31
CA PHE A 453 3.52 38.45 -6.54
C PHE A 453 2.81 37.65 -7.66
N GLY A 454 1.75 38.21 -8.21
CA GLY A 454 1.06 37.64 -9.36
C GLY A 454 0.36 36.31 -9.04
N GLY A 455 -0.96 36.29 -9.07
CA GLY A 455 -1.72 35.05 -9.08
C GLY A 455 -2.64 34.83 -7.89
N ARG A 456 -3.90 34.46 -8.24
CA ARG A 456 -4.93 34.03 -7.29
C ARG A 456 -4.59 32.72 -6.57
N SER A 457 -3.56 32.01 -7.02
CA SER A 457 -3.09 30.75 -6.42
C SER A 457 -2.42 30.92 -5.05
N LEU A 458 -2.17 32.15 -4.62
CA LEU A 458 -1.57 32.47 -3.32
C LEU A 458 -2.60 32.58 -2.18
N LEU A 459 -3.89 32.80 -2.56
CA LEU A 459 -4.98 33.12 -1.63
C LEU A 459 -5.99 31.99 -1.48
#